data_8efedfe55e55f79e070d4096e1f28387
#
_entry.id   8efedfe55e55f79e070d4096e1f28387
#
_cell.length_a   1.000
_cell.length_b   1.000
_cell.length_c   1.000
_cell.angle_alpha   90.00
_cell.angle_beta   90.00
_cell.angle_gamma   90.00
#
_symmetry.space_group_name_H-M   'P 1'
#
loop_
_entity.id
_entity.type
_entity.pdbx_description
1 polymer ?
#
loop_
_entity_poly.entity_id
_entity_poly.type
_entity_poly.pdbx_seq_one_letter_code
_entity_poly.pdbx_strand_id
1 'polypeptide(L)'
;MLEISLWNPDEKGVLRRSSRIPDTIPGISRFQQVVLHQGRIERFFLDAINEFSEGKVSVERGVIPTSLEINEKTVEDADAYPITVNLRHLSEEEARPKQTATSVNGTVIQDGLFRSNLSPDDTAEMIKAAELNQKADTVEVVKAKYMLGADGAHSWVRKELGFKLEGESTDYIWGVLDIVPITDFPDIRMRCAIHSANSGSVMVIPRENKLVRLYIQLTTTEKIGDQDSRADRSWITPDVILESAQRIMAPYKLSYRKLDWWTAYQIGQRVGSSFSAHERVFLAGDAVHTHRFVSRSVFAFRPLTSYCAAPKLVRV
;
A
#
# COMPACT_ATOMS: atom_id res chain seq x y z
N MET A 1 7.00 19.26 2.15
CA MET A 1 7.59 19.54 0.80
C MET A 1 6.91 20.77 0.25
N LEU A 2 7.67 21.66 -0.40
CA LEU A 2 7.13 22.92 -0.90
C LEU A 2 6.91 22.91 -2.42
N GLU A 3 7.73 22.13 -3.14
CA GLU A 3 7.78 22.14 -4.59
C GLU A 3 7.94 20.72 -5.17
N ILE A 4 7.45 20.54 -6.37
CA ILE A 4 7.70 19.38 -7.24
C ILE A 4 8.62 19.83 -8.36
N SER A 5 9.68 19.07 -8.61
CA SER A 5 10.59 19.29 -9.73
C SER A 5 10.19 18.40 -10.90
N LEU A 6 9.99 19.00 -12.06
CA LEU A 6 9.65 18.30 -13.29
C LEU A 6 10.89 18.19 -14.18
N TRP A 7 11.15 16.98 -14.65
CA TRP A 7 12.30 16.67 -15.48
C TRP A 7 11.82 15.99 -16.78
N ASN A 8 12.20 16.58 -17.88
CA ASN A 8 11.83 16.10 -19.22
C ASN A 8 13.05 16.08 -20.14
N PRO A 9 13.03 15.30 -21.24
CA PRO A 9 14.07 15.34 -22.24
C PRO A 9 14.03 16.68 -22.99
N ASP A 10 15.20 17.23 -23.29
CA ASP A 10 15.35 18.35 -24.23
C ASP A 10 15.22 17.85 -25.69
N GLU A 11 15.39 18.75 -26.66
CA GLU A 11 15.31 18.45 -28.09
C GLU A 11 16.31 17.37 -28.55
N LYS A 12 17.38 17.16 -27.78
CA LYS A 12 18.41 16.14 -28.05
C LYS A 12 18.16 14.85 -27.24
N GLY A 13 17.03 14.77 -26.51
CA GLY A 13 16.69 13.65 -25.67
C GLY A 13 17.43 13.61 -24.31
N VAL A 14 18.17 14.65 -23.95
CA VAL A 14 18.92 14.73 -22.69
C VAL A 14 18.01 15.22 -21.58
N LEU A 15 18.01 14.51 -20.45
CA LEU A 15 17.18 14.83 -19.29
C LEU A 15 17.56 16.21 -18.69
N ARG A 16 16.58 17.10 -18.63
CA ARG A 16 16.72 18.46 -18.08
C ARG A 16 15.59 18.78 -17.13
N ARG A 17 15.89 19.63 -16.12
CA ARG A 17 14.83 20.20 -15.29
C ARG A 17 14.03 21.19 -16.13
N SER A 18 12.78 20.89 -16.39
CA SER A 18 11.87 21.75 -17.18
C SER A 18 11.19 22.80 -16.31
N SER A 19 10.83 22.48 -15.07
CA SER A 19 10.19 23.43 -14.16
C SER A 19 10.24 22.98 -12.71
N ARG A 20 9.92 23.91 -11.81
CA ARG A 20 9.50 23.66 -10.42
C ARG A 20 8.15 24.30 -10.20
N ILE A 21 7.26 23.56 -9.59
CA ILE A 21 5.90 24.02 -9.29
C ILE A 21 5.60 23.81 -7.81
N PRO A 22 4.78 24.67 -7.19
CA PRO A 22 4.33 24.45 -5.84
C PRO A 22 3.65 23.08 -5.69
N ASP A 23 3.98 22.34 -4.64
CA ASP A 23 3.36 21.03 -4.35
C ASP A 23 1.93 21.19 -3.80
N THR A 24 1.64 22.35 -3.20
CA THR A 24 0.32 22.71 -2.69
C THR A 24 0.00 24.12 -3.12
N ILE A 25 -1.19 24.35 -3.66
CA ILE A 25 -1.65 25.69 -4.03
C ILE A 25 -1.83 26.51 -2.74
N PRO A 26 -1.13 27.67 -2.60
CA PRO A 26 -1.26 28.52 -1.43
C PRO A 26 -2.74 28.93 -1.21
N GLY A 27 -3.18 28.89 0.04
CA GLY A 27 -4.53 29.33 0.43
C GLY A 27 -5.63 28.26 0.36
N ILE A 28 -5.41 27.12 -0.30
CA ILE A 28 -6.39 26.00 -0.30
C ILE A 28 -6.35 25.21 1.01
N SER A 29 -5.15 24.99 1.54
CA SER A 29 -4.97 24.32 2.82
C SER A 29 -3.97 25.08 3.66
N ARG A 30 -4.25 25.19 4.97
CA ARG A 30 -3.29 25.73 5.94
C ARG A 30 -2.18 24.73 6.28
N PHE A 31 -2.34 23.47 5.89
CA PHE A 31 -1.34 22.43 6.09
C PHE A 31 -0.65 22.12 4.77
N GLN A 32 0.68 22.05 4.85
CA GLN A 32 1.49 21.62 3.72
C GLN A 32 1.48 20.09 3.61
N GLN A 33 1.72 19.60 2.40
CA GLN A 33 1.92 18.18 2.18
C GLN A 33 3.20 17.71 2.89
N VAL A 34 3.07 16.62 3.64
CA VAL A 34 4.18 15.96 4.32
C VAL A 34 4.37 14.55 3.75
N VAL A 35 5.58 14.05 3.84
CA VAL A 35 5.88 12.63 3.61
C VAL A 35 6.13 12.00 4.96
N LEU A 36 5.37 10.97 5.27
CA LEU A 36 5.44 10.27 6.54
C LEU A 36 5.38 8.77 6.28
N HIS A 37 6.14 8.01 7.05
CA HIS A 37 6.10 6.56 6.95
C HIS A 37 4.73 6.01 7.39
N GLN A 38 4.18 5.05 6.64
CA GLN A 38 2.83 4.52 6.87
C GLN A 38 2.68 3.92 8.26
N GLY A 39 3.67 3.18 8.77
CA GLY A 39 3.65 2.64 10.12
C GLY A 39 3.51 3.72 11.21
N ARG A 40 4.07 4.91 10.98
CA ARG A 40 3.88 6.05 11.91
C ARG A 40 2.47 6.62 11.84
N ILE A 41 1.86 6.65 10.66
CA ILE A 41 0.47 7.06 10.50
C ILE A 41 -0.44 6.09 11.26
N GLU A 42 -0.21 4.78 11.09
CA GLU A 42 -0.95 3.77 11.85
C GLU A 42 -0.79 3.95 13.37
N ARG A 43 0.43 4.23 13.82
CA ARG A 43 0.68 4.47 15.25
C ARG A 43 -0.07 5.69 15.77
N PHE A 44 -0.10 6.78 15.02
CA PHE A 44 -0.88 7.96 15.42
C PHE A 44 -2.37 7.65 15.56
N PHE A 45 -2.93 6.81 14.68
CA PHE A 45 -4.32 6.38 14.84
C PHE A 45 -4.53 5.48 16.06
N LEU A 46 -3.60 4.58 16.34
CA LEU A 46 -3.68 3.74 17.54
C LEU A 46 -3.60 4.58 18.83
N ASP A 47 -2.69 5.53 18.86
CA ASP A 47 -2.55 6.45 19.99
C ASP A 47 -3.82 7.30 20.18
N ALA A 48 -4.39 7.82 19.09
CA ALA A 48 -5.64 8.57 19.12
C ALA A 48 -6.84 7.71 19.57
N ILE A 49 -6.96 6.47 19.08
CA ILE A 49 -8.00 5.54 19.53
C ILE A 49 -7.91 5.32 21.03
N ASN A 50 -6.72 5.05 21.55
CA ASN A 50 -6.51 4.83 22.98
C ASN A 50 -6.84 6.09 23.79
N GLU A 51 -6.37 7.27 23.37
CA GLU A 51 -6.59 8.54 24.05
C GLU A 51 -8.08 8.92 24.09
N PHE A 52 -8.73 8.98 22.92
CA PHE A 52 -10.12 9.43 22.81
C PHE A 52 -11.14 8.43 23.35
N SER A 53 -10.81 7.15 23.40
CA SER A 53 -11.67 6.14 24.03
C SER A 53 -11.39 5.96 25.52
N GLU A 54 -10.41 6.66 26.09
CA GLU A 54 -9.94 6.45 27.46
C GLU A 54 -9.53 4.97 27.71
N GLY A 55 -8.91 4.35 26.68
CA GLY A 55 -8.51 2.94 26.74
C GLY A 55 -9.66 1.92 26.60
N LYS A 56 -10.89 2.36 26.32
CA LYS A 56 -12.06 1.47 26.19
C LYS A 56 -12.10 0.73 24.85
N VAL A 57 -11.47 1.29 23.83
CA VAL A 57 -11.41 0.70 22.48
C VAL A 57 -9.99 0.26 22.18
N SER A 58 -9.84 -0.97 21.72
CA SER A 58 -8.56 -1.52 21.29
C SER A 58 -8.62 -2.10 19.89
N VAL A 59 -7.50 -2.07 19.18
CA VAL A 59 -7.35 -2.75 17.90
C VAL A 59 -6.82 -4.14 18.14
N GLU A 60 -7.59 -5.15 17.73
CA GLU A 60 -7.18 -6.54 17.81
C GLU A 60 -6.42 -6.95 16.54
N ARG A 61 -5.35 -7.72 16.70
CA ARG A 61 -4.52 -8.25 15.62
C ARG A 61 -4.42 -9.77 15.74
N GLY A 62 -4.10 -10.43 14.62
CA GLY A 62 -4.07 -11.89 14.60
C GLY A 62 -5.48 -12.49 14.67
N VAL A 63 -6.49 -11.76 14.23
CA VAL A 63 -7.89 -12.21 14.17
C VAL A 63 -8.39 -12.07 12.75
N ILE A 64 -9.01 -13.11 12.21
CA ILE A 64 -9.60 -13.12 10.87
C ILE A 64 -11.07 -13.50 10.92
N PRO A 65 -11.92 -12.88 10.09
CA PRO A 65 -13.28 -13.32 9.90
C PRO A 65 -13.30 -14.61 9.07
N THR A 66 -14.21 -15.52 9.43
CA THR A 66 -14.39 -16.81 8.74
C THR A 66 -15.78 -17.00 8.16
N SER A 67 -16.78 -16.29 8.67
CA SER A 67 -18.12 -16.21 8.07
C SER A 67 -18.78 -14.87 8.38
N LEU A 68 -19.67 -14.46 7.49
CA LEU A 68 -20.51 -13.27 7.63
C LEU A 68 -21.94 -13.64 7.29
N GLU A 69 -22.85 -13.41 8.23
CA GLU A 69 -24.29 -13.63 8.03
C GLU A 69 -25.04 -12.34 8.33
N ILE A 70 -26.02 -12.01 7.50
CA ILE A 70 -26.90 -10.86 7.68
C ILE A 70 -28.34 -11.39 7.86
N ASN A 71 -28.96 -11.10 8.99
CA ASN A 71 -30.33 -11.46 9.25
C ASN A 71 -31.28 -10.45 8.59
N GLU A 72 -31.78 -10.78 7.42
CA GLU A 72 -32.66 -9.92 6.63
C GLU A 72 -33.98 -9.57 7.34
N LYS A 73 -34.41 -10.39 8.29
CA LYS A 73 -35.69 -10.15 9.04
C LYS A 73 -35.57 -9.00 10.05
N THR A 74 -34.37 -8.73 10.52
CA THR A 74 -34.12 -7.72 11.55
C THR A 74 -33.22 -6.58 11.06
N VAL A 75 -32.88 -6.57 9.78
CA VAL A 75 -31.96 -5.59 9.19
C VAL A 75 -32.51 -4.15 9.24
N GLU A 76 -33.82 -3.99 9.14
CA GLU A 76 -34.50 -2.69 9.19
C GLU A 76 -34.69 -2.16 10.62
N ASP A 77 -34.57 -3.03 11.64
CA ASP A 77 -34.68 -2.61 13.05
C ASP A 77 -33.38 -1.96 13.52
N ALA A 78 -33.42 -0.65 13.81
CA ALA A 78 -32.28 0.15 14.21
C ALA A 78 -31.59 -0.33 15.50
N ASP A 79 -32.34 -1.01 16.37
CA ASP A 79 -31.84 -1.52 17.64
C ASP A 79 -31.33 -2.96 17.56
N ALA A 80 -31.65 -3.67 16.50
CA ALA A 80 -31.19 -5.05 16.28
C ALA A 80 -29.69 -5.12 15.93
N TYR A 81 -29.13 -6.33 16.15
CA TYR A 81 -27.78 -6.71 15.77
C TYR A 81 -27.85 -7.76 14.64
N PRO A 82 -28.19 -7.33 13.41
CA PRO A 82 -28.49 -8.25 12.32
C PRO A 82 -27.26 -8.93 11.74
N ILE A 83 -26.07 -8.43 12.04
CA ILE A 83 -24.80 -8.95 11.52
C ILE A 83 -24.24 -9.97 12.50
N THR A 84 -23.91 -11.16 12.04
CA THR A 84 -23.17 -12.18 12.79
C THR A 84 -21.87 -12.49 12.06
N VAL A 85 -20.75 -12.36 12.74
CA VAL A 85 -19.42 -12.66 12.21
C VAL A 85 -18.74 -13.68 13.09
N ASN A 86 -18.24 -14.76 12.50
CA ASN A 86 -17.36 -15.67 13.18
C ASN A 86 -15.92 -15.20 12.99
N LEU A 87 -15.20 -15.03 14.08
CA LEU A 87 -13.82 -14.57 14.14
C LEU A 87 -12.93 -15.71 14.64
N ARG A 88 -11.86 -16.02 13.93
CA ARG A 88 -10.85 -16.98 14.35
C ARG A 88 -9.58 -16.24 14.78
N HIS A 89 -9.08 -16.58 15.95
CA HIS A 89 -7.77 -16.13 16.42
C HIS A 89 -6.68 -16.97 15.78
N LEU A 90 -5.69 -16.32 15.17
CA LEU A 90 -4.55 -16.97 14.53
C LEU A 90 -3.47 -17.34 15.54
N SER A 91 -2.76 -18.42 15.27
CA SER A 91 -1.49 -18.71 15.94
C SER A 91 -0.42 -17.68 15.53
N GLU A 92 0.67 -17.62 16.31
CA GLU A 92 1.82 -16.75 15.98
C GLU A 92 2.39 -17.09 14.59
N GLU A 93 2.47 -18.37 14.26
CA GLU A 93 2.99 -18.82 12.97
C GLU A 93 2.10 -18.39 11.80
N GLU A 94 0.78 -18.52 11.93
CA GLU A 94 -0.18 -18.12 10.90
C GLU A 94 -0.24 -16.59 10.72
N ALA A 95 -0.10 -15.85 11.82
CA ALA A 95 -0.16 -14.39 11.80
C ALA A 95 1.12 -13.74 11.25
N ARG A 96 2.23 -14.49 11.16
CA ARG A 96 3.45 -14.01 10.52
C ARG A 96 3.26 -13.91 9.01
N PRO A 97 3.56 -12.76 8.39
CA PRO A 97 3.48 -12.64 6.94
C PRO A 97 4.46 -13.62 6.29
N LYS A 98 3.96 -14.41 5.34
CA LYS A 98 4.83 -15.26 4.51
C LYS A 98 5.71 -14.36 3.65
N GLN A 99 6.99 -14.40 3.94
CA GLN A 99 7.99 -13.61 3.22
C GLN A 99 8.52 -14.41 2.05
N THR A 100 8.41 -13.86 0.85
CA THR A 100 9.18 -14.32 -0.29
C THR A 100 10.54 -13.66 -0.24
N ALA A 101 11.58 -14.47 -0.08
CA ALA A 101 12.96 -14.01 -0.09
C ALA A 101 13.54 -14.18 -1.50
N THR A 102 14.07 -13.10 -2.05
CA THR A 102 14.85 -13.15 -3.29
C THR A 102 16.32 -13.05 -2.96
N SER A 103 17.14 -13.98 -3.45
CA SER A 103 18.59 -13.91 -3.28
C SER A 103 19.19 -13.06 -4.40
N VAL A 104 19.82 -11.95 -4.04
CA VAL A 104 20.57 -11.10 -4.96
C VAL A 104 22.02 -11.05 -4.50
N ASN A 105 22.94 -11.52 -5.33
CA ASN A 105 24.38 -11.57 -5.01
C ASN A 105 24.72 -12.22 -3.67
N GLY A 106 23.99 -13.28 -3.30
CA GLY A 106 24.19 -13.99 -2.04
C GLY A 106 23.56 -13.30 -0.81
N THR A 107 22.93 -12.15 -0.99
CA THR A 107 22.17 -11.46 0.05
C THR A 107 20.69 -11.77 -0.10
N VAL A 108 20.07 -12.26 0.95
CA VAL A 108 18.62 -12.48 0.98
C VAL A 108 17.94 -11.12 1.16
N ILE A 109 17.23 -10.69 0.12
CA ILE A 109 16.42 -9.46 0.15
C ILE A 109 14.97 -9.89 0.27
N GLN A 110 14.35 -9.46 1.34
CA GLN A 110 12.98 -9.78 1.63
C GLN A 110 12.06 -8.85 0.85
N ASP A 111 10.95 -9.36 0.33
CA ASP A 111 9.99 -8.54 -0.39
C ASP A 111 9.23 -7.61 0.55
N GLY A 112 8.52 -6.66 -0.05
CA GLY A 112 7.94 -5.52 0.64
C GLY A 112 6.74 -5.77 1.52
N LEU A 113 6.47 -6.98 1.95
CA LEU A 113 5.40 -7.27 2.89
C LEU A 113 5.79 -6.95 4.34
N PHE A 114 6.91 -6.21 4.51
CA PHE A 114 7.47 -5.92 5.81
C PHE A 114 6.90 -4.69 6.46
N ARG A 115 6.75 -4.82 7.76
CA ARG A 115 6.57 -3.71 8.67
C ARG A 115 7.85 -2.91 8.76
N SER A 116 7.69 -1.60 8.81
CA SER A 116 8.81 -0.69 8.89
C SER A 116 9.48 -0.72 10.26
N ASN A 117 10.80 -0.65 10.27
CA ASN A 117 11.58 -0.38 11.47
C ASN A 117 11.45 1.08 11.99
N LEU A 118 10.66 1.92 11.32
CA LEU A 118 10.50 3.33 11.68
C LEU A 118 9.39 3.58 12.70
N SER A 119 8.62 2.56 13.04
CA SER A 119 7.59 2.62 14.08
C SER A 119 7.63 1.34 14.91
N PRO A 120 7.49 1.43 16.24
CA PRO A 120 7.32 0.25 17.07
C PRO A 120 6.17 -0.61 16.55
N ASP A 121 6.40 -1.91 16.49
CA ASP A 121 5.40 -2.89 16.09
C ASP A 121 5.15 -3.84 17.26
N ASP A 122 4.02 -3.65 17.90
CA ASP A 122 3.56 -4.45 19.05
C ASP A 122 2.76 -5.71 18.64
N THR A 123 2.64 -5.98 17.32
CA THR A 123 1.82 -7.09 16.84
C THR A 123 2.31 -8.44 17.36
N ALA A 124 3.62 -8.67 17.38
CA ALA A 124 4.17 -9.92 17.88
C ALA A 124 3.86 -10.11 19.37
N GLU A 125 3.91 -9.04 20.16
CA GLU A 125 3.57 -9.05 21.59
C GLU A 125 2.08 -9.32 21.79
N MET A 126 1.21 -8.68 21.00
CA MET A 126 -0.24 -8.91 21.05
C MET A 126 -0.62 -10.34 20.68
N ILE A 127 0.00 -10.91 19.64
CA ILE A 127 -0.25 -12.30 19.23
C ILE A 127 0.24 -13.26 20.32
N LYS A 128 1.45 -13.05 20.84
CA LYS A 128 1.98 -13.85 21.95
C LYS A 128 1.10 -13.77 23.20
N ALA A 129 0.57 -12.59 23.51
CA ALA A 129 -0.36 -12.44 24.62
C ALA A 129 -1.68 -13.21 24.37
N ALA A 130 -2.17 -13.23 23.13
CA ALA A 130 -3.35 -14.02 22.76
C ALA A 130 -3.09 -15.53 22.87
N GLU A 131 -1.91 -16.01 22.48
CA GLU A 131 -1.50 -17.41 22.66
C GLU A 131 -1.39 -17.80 24.14
N LEU A 132 -0.75 -16.96 24.96
CA LEU A 132 -0.64 -17.17 26.40
C LEU A 132 -2.02 -17.23 27.08
N ASN A 133 -3.01 -16.53 26.57
CA ASN A 133 -4.39 -16.56 27.03
C ASN A 133 -5.22 -17.71 26.41
N GLN A 134 -4.58 -18.66 25.71
CA GLN A 134 -5.22 -19.81 25.05
C GLN A 134 -6.29 -19.42 24.03
N LYS A 135 -6.17 -18.26 23.41
CA LYS A 135 -7.09 -17.79 22.37
C LYS A 135 -6.73 -18.29 20.96
N ALA A 136 -5.49 -18.74 20.73
CA ALA A 136 -5.08 -19.26 19.43
C ALA A 136 -6.00 -20.42 18.99
N ASP A 137 -6.38 -20.43 17.70
CA ASP A 137 -7.31 -21.37 17.08
C ASP A 137 -8.74 -21.40 17.65
N THR A 138 -9.07 -20.49 18.56
CA THR A 138 -10.45 -20.35 19.04
C THR A 138 -11.28 -19.54 18.05
N VAL A 139 -12.59 -19.83 18.03
CA VAL A 139 -13.57 -19.10 17.25
C VAL A 139 -14.47 -18.32 18.20
N GLU A 140 -14.65 -17.05 17.90
CA GLU A 140 -15.55 -16.15 18.60
C GLU A 140 -16.69 -15.72 17.67
N VAL A 141 -17.90 -15.68 18.19
CA VAL A 141 -19.08 -15.18 17.47
C VAL A 141 -19.38 -13.76 17.92
N VAL A 142 -19.34 -12.84 16.97
CA VAL A 142 -19.62 -11.41 17.23
C VAL A 142 -20.91 -11.02 16.52
N LYS A 143 -21.82 -10.38 17.26
CA LYS A 143 -23.01 -9.75 16.69
C LYS A 143 -22.81 -8.23 16.67
N ALA A 144 -23.15 -7.61 15.54
CA ALA A 144 -22.95 -6.18 15.33
C ALA A 144 -24.17 -5.51 14.70
N LYS A 145 -24.37 -4.23 15.05
CA LYS A 145 -25.35 -3.37 14.38
C LYS A 145 -24.87 -2.98 12.97
N TYR A 146 -23.58 -2.67 12.86
CA TYR A 146 -22.92 -2.25 11.62
C TYR A 146 -21.55 -2.91 11.48
N MET A 147 -21.09 -3.08 10.25
CA MET A 147 -19.76 -3.57 9.92
C MET A 147 -19.13 -2.72 8.83
N LEU A 148 -17.84 -2.42 8.97
CA LEU A 148 -17.05 -1.73 7.95
C LEU A 148 -15.91 -2.63 7.48
N GLY A 149 -15.94 -3.05 6.22
CA GLY A 149 -14.85 -3.74 5.55
C GLY A 149 -13.85 -2.74 4.95
N ALA A 150 -12.68 -2.63 5.56
CA ALA A 150 -11.56 -1.81 5.06
C ALA A 150 -10.30 -2.68 4.87
N ASP A 151 -10.49 -3.91 4.43
CA ASP A 151 -9.56 -5.02 4.39
C ASP A 151 -8.78 -5.14 3.05
N GLY A 152 -8.68 -4.02 2.32
CA GLY A 152 -7.78 -3.85 1.20
C GLY A 152 -8.30 -4.41 -0.13
N ALA A 153 -7.45 -4.37 -1.17
CA ALA A 153 -7.82 -4.72 -2.55
C ALA A 153 -8.32 -6.17 -2.71
N HIS A 154 -7.85 -7.07 -1.86
CA HIS A 154 -8.28 -8.48 -1.84
C HIS A 154 -9.42 -8.76 -0.85
N SER A 155 -10.15 -7.73 -0.42
CA SER A 155 -11.19 -7.74 0.60
C SER A 155 -11.97 -9.03 0.66
N TRP A 156 -11.95 -9.64 1.84
CA TRP A 156 -12.77 -10.80 2.18
C TRP A 156 -14.24 -10.38 2.33
N VAL A 157 -14.49 -9.24 3.01
CA VAL A 157 -15.87 -8.73 3.22
C VAL A 157 -16.57 -8.50 1.89
N ARG A 158 -15.89 -7.86 0.92
CA ARG A 158 -16.44 -7.66 -0.42
C ARG A 158 -16.84 -8.98 -1.09
N LYS A 159 -16.01 -10.01 -0.97
CA LYS A 159 -16.25 -11.33 -1.57
C LYS A 159 -17.42 -12.06 -0.91
N GLU A 160 -17.52 -12.01 0.41
CA GLU A 160 -18.63 -12.60 1.16
C GLU A 160 -19.96 -11.95 0.80
N LEU A 161 -19.96 -10.64 0.51
CA LEU A 161 -21.15 -9.94 0.02
C LEU A 161 -21.45 -10.22 -1.46
N GLY A 162 -20.65 -11.03 -2.16
CA GLY A 162 -20.81 -11.31 -3.59
C GLY A 162 -20.48 -10.13 -4.51
N PHE A 163 -19.88 -9.06 -3.99
CA PHE A 163 -19.54 -7.87 -4.76
C PHE A 163 -18.25 -8.06 -5.55
N LYS A 164 -18.22 -7.50 -6.75
CA LYS A 164 -17.09 -7.58 -7.69
C LYS A 164 -16.40 -6.23 -7.82
N LEU A 165 -15.13 -6.27 -8.15
CA LEU A 165 -14.42 -5.07 -8.63
C LEU A 165 -14.55 -5.00 -10.15
N GLU A 166 -15.11 -3.91 -10.62
CA GLU A 166 -15.33 -3.61 -12.04
C GLU A 166 -14.36 -2.53 -12.49
N GLY A 167 -13.82 -2.63 -13.69
CA GLY A 167 -12.87 -1.67 -14.24
C GLY A 167 -11.74 -2.34 -15.01
N GLU A 168 -10.73 -1.56 -15.33
CA GLU A 168 -9.63 -1.97 -16.18
C GLU A 168 -8.36 -2.27 -15.38
N SER A 169 -7.66 -3.33 -15.76
CA SER A 169 -6.26 -3.54 -15.40
C SER A 169 -5.39 -2.89 -16.45
N THR A 170 -4.35 -2.20 -16.05
CA THR A 170 -3.33 -1.74 -16.98
C THR A 170 -2.23 -2.79 -17.10
N ASP A 171 -1.64 -2.90 -18.28
CA ASP A 171 -0.49 -3.79 -18.52
C ASP A 171 0.82 -3.24 -17.94
N TYR A 172 0.75 -2.06 -17.30
CA TYR A 172 1.92 -1.43 -16.70
C TYR A 172 2.22 -2.03 -15.32
N ILE A 173 3.43 -2.50 -15.17
CA ILE A 173 4.00 -2.91 -13.89
C ILE A 173 4.81 -1.73 -13.34
N TRP A 174 4.65 -1.49 -12.04
CA TRP A 174 5.42 -0.49 -11.33
C TRP A 174 6.34 -1.18 -10.32
N GLY A 175 7.64 -0.93 -10.48
CA GLY A 175 8.63 -1.28 -9.48
C GLY A 175 8.77 -0.16 -8.46
N VAL A 176 8.99 -0.51 -7.21
CA VAL A 176 9.23 0.45 -6.13
C VAL A 176 10.49 0.06 -5.37
N LEU A 177 11.35 1.03 -5.12
CA LEU A 177 12.54 0.88 -4.30
C LEU A 177 12.56 1.96 -3.20
N ASP A 178 12.76 1.55 -1.96
CA ASP A 178 13.17 2.44 -0.86
C ASP A 178 14.67 2.25 -0.65
N ILE A 179 15.46 3.24 -1.01
CA ILE A 179 16.91 3.16 -1.00
C ILE A 179 17.56 4.35 -0.28
N VAL A 180 18.75 4.15 0.22
CA VAL A 180 19.67 5.25 0.54
C VAL A 180 20.54 5.48 -0.71
N PRO A 181 20.20 6.46 -1.56
CA PRO A 181 20.81 6.61 -2.87
C PRO A 181 22.25 7.12 -2.82
N ILE A 182 23.05 6.70 -3.78
CA ILE A 182 24.31 7.27 -4.18
C ILE A 182 24.13 7.76 -5.61
N THR A 183 24.12 9.08 -5.83
CA THR A 183 23.78 9.66 -7.13
C THR A 183 24.32 11.09 -7.25
N ASP A 184 24.55 11.51 -8.49
CA ASP A 184 24.84 12.89 -8.87
C ASP A 184 23.59 13.65 -9.35
N PHE A 185 22.40 13.05 -9.25
CA PHE A 185 21.15 13.70 -9.60
C PHE A 185 20.84 14.82 -8.59
N PRO A 186 20.75 16.10 -9.04
CA PRO A 186 20.74 17.24 -8.13
C PRO A 186 19.49 17.34 -7.27
N ASP A 187 18.34 16.83 -7.76
CA ASP A 187 17.06 16.94 -7.07
C ASP A 187 16.65 15.65 -6.32
N ILE A 188 17.62 14.78 -6.00
CA ILE A 188 17.30 13.50 -5.33
C ILE A 188 16.58 13.65 -3.99
N ARG A 189 16.67 14.79 -3.34
CA ARG A 189 15.97 15.11 -2.09
C ARG A 189 14.76 16.01 -2.29
N MET A 190 14.28 16.14 -3.53
CA MET A 190 13.03 16.78 -3.88
C MET A 190 12.03 15.74 -4.40
N ARG A 191 10.76 16.05 -4.31
CA ARG A 191 9.75 15.29 -5.06
C ARG A 191 9.93 15.59 -6.54
N CYS A 192 10.17 14.57 -7.34
CA CYS A 192 10.38 14.73 -8.77
C CYS A 192 9.47 13.84 -9.59
N ALA A 193 9.02 14.34 -10.72
CA ALA A 193 8.47 13.55 -11.80
C ALA A 193 9.45 13.64 -12.98
N ILE A 194 9.98 12.50 -13.37
CA ILE A 194 11.02 12.37 -14.40
C ILE A 194 10.45 11.54 -15.55
N HIS A 195 10.51 12.08 -16.74
CA HIS A 195 10.16 11.39 -17.98
C HIS A 195 11.38 11.34 -18.86
N SER A 196 11.77 10.15 -19.30
CA SER A 196 12.81 10.00 -20.31
C SER A 196 12.21 9.98 -21.71
N ALA A 197 13.05 10.19 -22.73
CA ALA A 197 12.58 10.15 -24.12
C ALA A 197 12.04 8.76 -24.51
N ASN A 198 12.73 7.69 -24.10
CA ASN A 198 12.46 6.32 -24.60
C ASN A 198 12.42 5.24 -23.51
N SER A 199 12.71 5.57 -22.25
CA SER A 199 12.90 4.57 -21.20
C SER A 199 11.80 4.54 -20.15
N GLY A 200 10.76 5.39 -20.28
CA GLY A 200 9.64 5.46 -19.34
C GLY A 200 9.78 6.58 -18.32
N SER A 201 9.21 6.38 -17.15
CA SER A 201 9.07 7.42 -16.13
C SER A 201 9.49 6.90 -14.76
N VAL A 202 10.07 7.81 -13.96
CA VAL A 202 10.33 7.55 -12.54
C VAL A 202 9.85 8.73 -11.70
N MET A 203 9.28 8.41 -10.54
CA MET A 203 8.98 9.40 -9.52
C MET A 203 9.94 9.23 -8.36
N VAL A 204 10.48 10.35 -7.90
CA VAL A 204 11.37 10.42 -6.74
C VAL A 204 10.63 11.05 -5.58
N ILE A 205 10.56 10.35 -4.46
CA ILE A 205 9.92 10.85 -3.24
C ILE A 205 10.90 10.70 -2.08
N PRO A 206 11.44 11.82 -1.56
CA PRO A 206 12.28 11.79 -0.37
C PRO A 206 11.51 11.23 0.82
N ARG A 207 12.18 10.42 1.62
CA ARG A 207 11.62 9.82 2.82
C ARG A 207 12.48 10.09 4.04
N GLU A 208 12.00 9.66 5.20
CA GLU A 208 12.72 9.71 6.46
C GLU A 208 14.02 8.89 6.40
N ASN A 209 14.93 9.11 7.35
CA ASN A 209 16.18 8.34 7.51
C ASN A 209 17.08 8.30 6.25
N LYS A 210 17.14 9.41 5.51
CA LYS A 210 17.88 9.54 4.25
C LYS A 210 17.38 8.65 3.12
N LEU A 211 16.28 7.91 3.32
CA LEU A 211 15.66 7.11 2.28
C LEU A 211 15.07 7.99 1.18
N VAL A 212 15.03 7.42 -0.01
CA VAL A 212 14.31 7.93 -1.17
C VAL A 212 13.50 6.78 -1.73
N ARG A 213 12.22 7.02 -1.95
CA ARG A 213 11.37 6.09 -2.68
C ARG A 213 11.36 6.44 -4.15
N LEU A 214 11.66 5.44 -4.96
CA LEU A 214 11.54 5.50 -6.41
C LEU A 214 10.33 4.68 -6.84
N TYR A 215 9.46 5.27 -7.65
CA TYR A 215 8.40 4.56 -8.37
C TYR A 215 8.80 4.51 -9.85
N ILE A 216 9.06 3.33 -10.36
CA ILE A 216 9.61 3.10 -11.69
C ILE A 216 8.58 2.38 -12.54
N GLN A 217 8.18 2.97 -13.65
CA GLN A 217 7.37 2.29 -14.65
C GLN A 217 8.24 1.29 -15.40
N LEU A 218 7.96 0.01 -15.25
CA LEU A 218 8.64 -1.05 -15.97
C LEU A 218 7.98 -1.21 -17.35
N THR A 219 8.78 -1.16 -18.39
CA THR A 219 8.32 -1.38 -19.77
C THR A 219 8.32 -2.86 -20.08
N THR A 220 7.25 -3.36 -20.67
CA THR A 220 7.05 -4.79 -21.03
C THR A 220 8.03 -5.28 -22.10
N THR A 221 8.83 -4.41 -22.70
CA THR A 221 9.84 -4.76 -23.73
C THR A 221 10.93 -5.70 -23.22
N GLU A 222 11.02 -5.93 -21.91
CA GLU A 222 11.96 -6.91 -21.32
C GLU A 222 11.43 -8.35 -21.31
N LYS A 223 10.16 -8.58 -21.71
CA LYS A 223 9.56 -9.89 -21.92
C LYS A 223 9.41 -10.21 -23.40
N ILE A 224 10.41 -10.83 -23.98
CA ILE A 224 10.24 -11.63 -25.20
C ILE A 224 10.05 -13.08 -24.75
N GLY A 225 8.82 -13.47 -24.52
CA GLY A 225 8.46 -14.84 -24.18
C GLY A 225 6.98 -14.97 -23.85
N ASP A 226 6.24 -15.56 -24.76
CA ASP A 226 4.90 -16.12 -24.71
C ASP A 226 3.76 -15.31 -24.06
N GLN A 227 2.73 -15.07 -24.88
CA GLN A 227 1.56 -14.22 -24.63
C GLN A 227 0.56 -14.73 -23.56
N ASP A 228 0.86 -15.78 -22.81
CA ASP A 228 -0.14 -16.44 -21.95
C ASP A 228 0.15 -16.43 -20.43
N SER A 229 1.18 -15.75 -19.96
CA SER A 229 1.49 -15.73 -18.52
C SER A 229 1.18 -14.40 -17.84
N ARG A 230 -0.09 -14.15 -17.56
CA ARG A 230 -0.56 -13.03 -16.71
C ARG A 230 -0.02 -13.05 -15.26
N ALA A 231 0.73 -14.05 -14.87
CA ALA A 231 1.04 -14.32 -13.46
C ALA A 231 2.52 -14.39 -13.10
N ASP A 232 3.43 -14.60 -14.02
CA ASP A 232 4.83 -14.79 -13.67
C ASP A 232 5.57 -13.45 -13.51
N ARG A 233 5.76 -13.04 -12.27
CA ARG A 233 6.55 -11.86 -11.87
C ARG A 233 7.90 -12.24 -11.27
N SER A 234 8.29 -13.49 -11.37
CA SER A 234 9.52 -14.01 -10.77
C SER A 234 10.79 -13.37 -11.36
N TRP A 235 10.70 -12.79 -12.55
CA TRP A 235 11.78 -12.08 -13.22
C TRP A 235 12.03 -10.67 -12.64
N ILE A 236 11.06 -10.09 -11.89
CA ILE A 236 11.20 -8.75 -11.34
C ILE A 236 12.01 -8.84 -10.06
N THR A 237 13.21 -8.33 -10.10
CA THR A 237 14.13 -8.23 -8.97
C THR A 237 14.45 -6.77 -8.67
N PRO A 238 14.98 -6.44 -7.48
CA PRO A 238 15.47 -5.09 -7.20
C PRO A 238 16.46 -4.57 -8.23
N ASP A 239 17.30 -5.46 -8.76
CA ASP A 239 18.32 -5.08 -9.76
C ASP A 239 17.66 -4.66 -11.08
N VAL A 240 16.67 -5.42 -11.57
CA VAL A 240 15.87 -5.05 -12.76
C VAL A 240 15.19 -3.70 -12.59
N ILE A 241 14.62 -3.46 -11.40
CA ILE A 241 13.96 -2.18 -11.11
C ILE A 241 14.99 -1.05 -11.06
N LEU A 242 16.15 -1.28 -10.46
CA LEU A 242 17.24 -0.30 -10.40
C LEU A 242 17.80 0.03 -11.78
N GLU A 243 18.07 -0.97 -12.61
CA GLU A 243 18.54 -0.78 -13.98
C GLU A 243 17.56 0.05 -14.82
N SER A 244 16.25 -0.21 -14.65
CA SER A 244 15.21 0.61 -15.29
C SER A 244 15.26 2.06 -14.82
N ALA A 245 15.43 2.29 -13.51
CA ALA A 245 15.59 3.64 -12.96
C ALA A 245 16.86 4.34 -13.51
N GLN A 246 17.98 3.62 -13.61
CA GLN A 246 19.23 4.13 -14.16
C GLN A 246 19.07 4.58 -15.62
N ARG A 247 18.39 3.77 -16.44
CA ARG A 247 18.09 4.13 -17.84
C ARG A 247 17.22 5.39 -17.95
N ILE A 248 16.20 5.51 -17.09
CA ILE A 248 15.31 6.66 -17.10
C ILE A 248 16.03 7.94 -16.64
N MET A 249 16.91 7.81 -15.66
CA MET A 249 17.62 8.94 -15.06
C MET A 249 18.91 9.34 -15.80
N ALA A 250 19.29 8.61 -16.85
CA ALA A 250 20.47 8.98 -17.63
C ALA A 250 20.39 10.46 -18.11
N PRO A 251 21.48 11.23 -18.08
CA PRO A 251 22.88 10.80 -17.88
C PRO A 251 23.34 10.70 -16.42
N TYR A 252 22.47 10.94 -15.46
CA TYR A 252 22.81 10.88 -14.05
C TYR A 252 23.05 9.45 -13.58
N LYS A 253 24.03 9.29 -12.71
CA LYS A 253 24.37 7.99 -12.12
C LYS A 253 23.46 7.73 -10.92
N LEU A 254 23.03 6.48 -10.76
CA LEU A 254 22.23 6.04 -9.63
C LEU A 254 22.76 4.69 -9.14
N SER A 255 23.02 4.61 -7.86
CA SER A 255 23.25 3.38 -7.11
C SER A 255 22.74 3.58 -5.68
N TYR A 256 22.92 2.61 -4.81
CA TYR A 256 22.48 2.76 -3.42
C TYR A 256 23.52 2.20 -2.44
N ARG A 257 23.56 2.79 -1.25
CA ARG A 257 24.31 2.26 -0.11
C ARG A 257 23.53 1.19 0.63
N LYS A 258 22.17 1.33 0.67
CA LYS A 258 21.24 0.43 1.35
C LYS A 258 19.96 0.34 0.55
N LEU A 259 19.49 -0.86 0.33
CA LEU A 259 18.11 -1.15 -0.05
C LEU A 259 17.35 -1.49 1.22
N ASP A 260 16.33 -0.72 1.54
CA ASP A 260 15.52 -0.91 2.75
C ASP A 260 14.26 -1.73 2.47
N TRP A 261 13.64 -1.49 1.31
CA TRP A 261 12.40 -2.13 0.92
C TRP A 261 12.20 -2.07 -0.60
N TRP A 262 11.53 -3.05 -1.17
CA TRP A 262 11.15 -3.04 -2.57
C TRP A 262 9.86 -3.81 -2.81
N THR A 263 9.19 -3.53 -3.91
CA THR A 263 8.05 -4.31 -4.41
C THR A 263 7.82 -4.04 -5.88
N ALA A 264 7.02 -4.89 -6.51
CA ALA A 264 6.48 -4.66 -7.85
C ALA A 264 5.01 -5.02 -7.88
N TYR A 265 4.20 -4.17 -8.49
CA TYR A 265 2.77 -4.39 -8.58
C TYR A 265 2.17 -3.88 -9.90
N GLN A 266 1.15 -4.55 -10.33
CA GLN A 266 0.32 -4.13 -11.46
C GLN A 266 -0.85 -3.31 -10.92
N ILE A 267 -1.09 -2.16 -11.50
CA ILE A 267 -2.13 -1.25 -11.05
C ILE A 267 -3.37 -1.42 -11.92
N GLY A 268 -4.52 -1.56 -11.26
CA GLY A 268 -5.83 -1.50 -11.91
C GLY A 268 -6.68 -0.37 -11.35
N GLN A 269 -7.44 0.28 -12.19
CA GLN A 269 -8.47 1.21 -11.75
C GLN A 269 -9.80 0.44 -11.74
N ARG A 270 -10.29 0.18 -10.54
CA ARG A 270 -11.50 -0.62 -10.35
C ARG A 270 -12.34 -0.03 -9.25
N VAL A 271 -13.65 -0.19 -9.38
CA VAL A 271 -14.63 0.23 -8.38
C VAL A 271 -15.51 -0.98 -8.06
N GLY A 272 -15.93 -1.12 -6.82
CA GLY A 272 -16.85 -2.16 -6.39
C GLY A 272 -18.24 -1.98 -7.00
N SER A 273 -18.90 -3.09 -7.35
CA SER A 273 -20.27 -3.09 -7.84
C SER A 273 -21.27 -2.51 -6.82
N SER A 274 -20.90 -2.49 -5.54
CA SER A 274 -21.63 -1.81 -4.47
C SER A 274 -20.69 -1.38 -3.35
N PHE A 275 -21.09 -0.35 -2.60
CA PHE A 275 -20.36 0.17 -1.43
C PHE A 275 -20.96 -0.32 -0.11
N SER A 276 -22.17 -0.85 -0.13
CA SER A 276 -22.85 -1.33 1.07
C SER A 276 -23.83 -2.46 0.76
N ALA A 277 -24.15 -3.24 1.79
CA ALA A 277 -25.21 -4.21 1.80
C ALA A 277 -26.18 -3.90 2.95
N HIS A 278 -27.48 -3.82 2.62
CA HIS A 278 -28.59 -3.58 3.57
C HIS A 278 -28.39 -2.36 4.47
N GLU A 279 -27.57 -1.36 4.06
CA GLU A 279 -27.19 -0.22 4.89
C GLU A 279 -26.59 -0.60 6.26
N ARG A 280 -26.09 -1.80 6.39
CA ARG A 280 -25.52 -2.39 7.61
C ARG A 280 -24.06 -2.79 7.46
N VAL A 281 -23.67 -3.28 6.31
CA VAL A 281 -22.27 -3.59 6.01
C VAL A 281 -21.76 -2.65 4.93
N PHE A 282 -20.66 -1.95 5.23
CA PHE A 282 -20.07 -0.96 4.35
C PHE A 282 -18.66 -1.38 3.92
N LEU A 283 -18.23 -0.94 2.75
CA LEU A 283 -16.86 -1.12 2.26
C LEU A 283 -16.17 0.24 2.13
N ALA A 284 -14.89 0.31 2.49
CA ALA A 284 -14.09 1.52 2.40
C ALA A 284 -12.69 1.26 1.86
N GLY A 285 -12.08 2.32 1.32
CA GLY A 285 -10.71 2.27 0.79
C GLY A 285 -10.56 1.25 -0.35
N ASP A 286 -9.43 0.55 -0.39
CA ASP A 286 -9.13 -0.43 -1.43
C ASP A 286 -10.08 -1.65 -1.43
N ALA A 287 -10.84 -1.85 -0.35
CA ALA A 287 -11.87 -2.89 -0.32
C ALA A 287 -12.97 -2.64 -1.36
N VAL A 288 -13.24 -1.38 -1.69
CA VAL A 288 -14.29 -1.00 -2.65
C VAL A 288 -13.77 -0.33 -3.90
N HIS A 289 -12.60 0.29 -3.87
CA HIS A 289 -12.01 0.90 -5.06
C HIS A 289 -10.49 0.84 -5.04
N THR A 290 -9.91 0.55 -6.21
CA THR A 290 -8.47 0.60 -6.42
C THR A 290 -8.16 1.69 -7.44
N HIS A 291 -7.05 2.42 -7.23
CA HIS A 291 -6.68 3.55 -8.08
C HIS A 291 -5.46 3.25 -8.94
N ARG A 292 -5.50 3.78 -10.16
CA ARG A 292 -4.35 3.83 -11.04
C ARG A 292 -3.44 4.99 -10.63
N PHE A 293 -2.13 4.80 -10.63
CA PHE A 293 -1.20 5.92 -10.73
C PHE A 293 -1.36 6.56 -12.09
N VAL A 294 -1.91 7.77 -12.11
CA VAL A 294 -2.29 8.43 -13.36
C VAL A 294 -1.05 8.91 -14.08
N SER A 295 -0.86 8.41 -15.29
CA SER A 295 0.22 8.78 -16.17
C SER A 295 0.04 10.12 -16.87
N ARG A 296 -1.04 10.86 -16.67
CA ARG A 296 -1.32 12.09 -17.44
C ARG A 296 -1.77 13.31 -16.65
N SER A 297 -1.99 13.25 -15.36
CA SER A 297 -2.23 14.46 -14.57
C SER A 297 -1.42 14.45 -13.29
N VAL A 298 -0.52 15.37 -13.18
CA VAL A 298 0.40 15.63 -12.07
C VAL A 298 -0.34 15.93 -10.75
N PHE A 299 -1.66 15.91 -10.72
CA PHE A 299 -2.46 16.55 -9.69
C PHE A 299 -3.34 15.66 -8.80
N ALA A 300 -3.29 14.33 -8.92
CA ALA A 300 -4.09 13.47 -8.06
C ALA A 300 -3.22 12.54 -7.20
N PHE A 301 -2.43 13.11 -6.29
CA PHE A 301 -1.84 12.35 -5.20
C PHE A 301 -2.84 12.25 -4.05
N ARG A 302 -3.62 11.17 -4.03
CA ARG A 302 -4.15 10.67 -2.77
C ARG A 302 -3.11 9.73 -2.16
N PRO A 303 -2.86 9.79 -0.83
CA PRO A 303 -1.95 8.86 -0.20
C PRO A 303 -2.44 7.43 -0.45
N LEU A 304 -1.54 6.58 -0.91
CA LEU A 304 -1.77 5.15 -1.02
C LEU A 304 -2.01 4.57 0.38
N THR A 305 -3.26 4.34 0.69
CA THR A 305 -3.69 3.64 1.90
C THR A 305 -3.77 2.13 1.67
N SER A 306 -2.97 1.56 0.80
CA SER A 306 -3.09 0.15 0.45
C SER A 306 -1.86 -0.67 0.80
N TYR A 307 -1.60 -0.82 2.09
CA TYR A 307 -0.82 -1.94 2.62
C TYR A 307 -1.26 -2.27 4.04
N CYS A 308 -2.48 -2.79 4.19
CA CYS A 308 -2.82 -3.59 5.36
C CYS A 308 -2.78 -5.05 4.93
N ALA A 309 -1.65 -5.70 5.11
CA ALA A 309 -1.44 -7.10 4.77
C ALA A 309 -2.05 -8.07 5.80
N ALA A 310 -2.78 -7.58 6.78
CA ALA A 310 -3.56 -8.41 7.70
C ALA A 310 -4.87 -7.71 8.02
N PRO A 311 -5.99 -8.45 8.13
CA PRO A 311 -7.23 -7.89 8.60
C PRO A 311 -7.03 -7.35 10.02
N LYS A 312 -7.38 -6.09 10.21
CA LYS A 312 -7.39 -5.44 11.52
C LYS A 312 -8.84 -5.26 11.92
N LEU A 313 -9.22 -5.82 13.05
CA LEU A 313 -10.53 -5.64 13.63
C LEU A 313 -10.47 -4.51 14.65
N VAL A 314 -11.37 -3.56 14.53
CA VAL A 314 -11.63 -2.54 15.57
C VAL A 314 -13.01 -2.82 16.12
N ARG A 315 -13.08 -3.08 17.42
CA ARG A 315 -14.34 -3.19 18.15
C ARG A 315 -14.62 -1.87 18.87
N VAL A 316 -15.84 -1.42 18.80
CA VAL A 316 -16.35 -0.24 19.51
C VAL A 316 -17.48 -0.69 20.44
#